data_213e3ee59e44251d8a82d7635718e927
#
_entry.id   213e3ee59e44251d8a82d7635718e927
#
_cell.length_a   1.000
_cell.length_b   1.000
_cell.length_c   1.000
_cell.angle_alpha   90.00
_cell.angle_beta   90.00
_cell.angle_gamma   90.00
#
_symmetry.space_group_name_H-M   'P 1'
#
loop_
_entity.id
_entity.type
_entity.pdbx_description
1 polymer ?
#
loop_
_entity_poly.entity_id
_entity_poly.type
_entity_poly.pdbx_seq_one_letter_code
_entity_poly.pdbx_strand_id
1 'polypeptide(L)'
;MNRDDLKAASRLLLTRRLRLQTPRAEHAAAFADGVAATMPALAYVAWGLRPRDMDWARRFCESDAACVAAGDGLAFHAFETAGGCWVGRIDVHTIDFDAARGEIGYVGDLRQAGRGLMREAVLAVIELCFRIGFERIEAMSDARNKRALHFAAAVGLRQEGLLLRHERDPQGEFCDMALFAILHPHAQATVGSQ
;
A
#
# COMPACT_ATOMS: atom_id res chain seq x y z
N MET A 1 13.90 1.23 15.01
CA MET A 1 12.94 2.17 14.41
C MET A 1 11.85 2.51 15.42
N ASN A 2 11.29 3.72 15.42
CA ASN A 2 10.26 4.16 16.36
C ASN A 2 9.25 5.13 15.69
N ARG A 3 8.23 5.59 16.45
CA ARG A 3 7.19 6.52 15.94
C ARG A 3 7.74 7.86 15.46
N ASP A 4 8.82 8.35 16.04
CA ASP A 4 9.39 9.63 15.65
C ASP A 4 10.11 9.51 14.29
N ASP A 5 10.67 8.36 13.97
CA ASP A 5 11.21 8.07 12.63
C ASP A 5 10.10 8.15 11.57
N LEU A 6 8.89 7.63 11.86
CA LEU A 6 7.74 7.76 10.97
C LEU A 6 7.23 9.20 10.85
N LYS A 7 7.19 9.95 11.97
CA LYS A 7 6.80 11.36 11.95
C LYS A 7 7.78 12.21 11.14
N ALA A 8 9.06 11.89 11.19
CA ALA A 8 10.11 12.57 10.44
C ALA A 8 10.19 12.16 8.96
N ALA A 9 9.52 11.07 8.57
CA ALA A 9 9.54 10.59 7.21
C ALA A 9 9.01 11.62 6.21
N SER A 10 9.55 11.61 4.99
CA SER A 10 9.13 12.53 3.93
C SER A 10 7.63 12.42 3.63
N ARG A 11 6.96 13.56 3.54
CA ARG A 11 5.54 13.68 3.16
C ARG A 11 5.36 13.84 1.66
N LEU A 12 6.45 13.94 0.93
CA LEU A 12 6.49 14.08 -0.53
C LEU A 12 7.60 13.20 -1.08
N LEU A 13 7.24 12.30 -1.99
CA LEU A 13 8.20 11.54 -2.79
C LEU A 13 8.03 11.92 -4.26
N LEU A 14 9.15 12.18 -4.91
CA LEU A 14 9.20 12.44 -6.35
C LEU A 14 9.92 11.27 -7.02
N THR A 15 9.31 10.74 -8.07
CA THR A 15 9.92 9.74 -8.95
C THR A 15 10.04 10.30 -10.37
N ARG A 16 10.44 9.48 -11.31
CA ARG A 16 10.55 9.93 -12.71
C ARG A 16 9.22 10.41 -13.30
N ARG A 17 8.09 9.81 -12.90
CA ARG A 17 6.77 10.07 -13.49
C ARG A 17 5.72 10.48 -12.47
N LEU A 18 6.01 10.37 -11.18
CA LEU A 18 5.01 10.51 -10.13
C LEU A 18 5.42 11.50 -9.04
N ARG A 19 4.39 12.09 -8.47
CA ARG A 19 4.43 12.82 -7.21
C ARG A 19 3.54 12.08 -6.21
N LEU A 20 4.13 11.52 -5.16
CA LEU A 20 3.43 10.87 -4.07
C LEU A 20 3.35 11.83 -2.88
N GLN A 21 2.16 12.05 -2.36
CA GLN A 21 1.92 12.99 -1.25
C GLN A 21 1.08 12.33 -0.17
N THR A 22 1.36 12.67 1.09
CA THR A 22 0.44 12.31 2.21
C THR A 22 -0.97 12.75 1.84
N PRO A 23 -2.00 11.90 2.06
CA PRO A 23 -3.38 12.23 1.73
C PRO A 23 -3.85 13.53 2.40
N ARG A 24 -4.72 14.25 1.68
CA ARG A 24 -5.37 15.48 2.13
C ARG A 24 -6.81 15.48 1.68
N ALA A 25 -7.66 16.25 2.32
CA ALA A 25 -9.07 16.38 1.97
C ALA A 25 -9.28 16.74 0.48
N GLU A 26 -8.40 17.56 -0.10
CA GLU A 26 -8.42 17.96 -1.51
C GLU A 26 -8.20 16.80 -2.50
N HIS A 27 -7.60 15.69 -2.04
CA HIS A 27 -7.42 14.48 -2.85
C HIS A 27 -8.70 13.63 -2.94
N ALA A 28 -9.73 13.90 -2.14
CA ALA A 28 -10.91 13.06 -1.99
C ALA A 28 -11.64 12.80 -3.31
N ALA A 29 -11.77 13.83 -4.17
CA ALA A 29 -12.46 13.70 -5.45
C ALA A 29 -11.74 12.73 -6.39
N ALA A 30 -10.42 12.88 -6.54
CA ALA A 30 -9.60 12.03 -7.38
C ALA A 30 -9.54 10.59 -6.83
N PHE A 31 -9.48 10.45 -5.50
CA PHE A 31 -9.52 9.16 -4.83
C PHE A 31 -10.85 8.44 -5.04
N ALA A 32 -11.99 9.11 -4.82
CA ALA A 32 -13.32 8.53 -5.03
C ALA A 32 -13.52 8.07 -6.47
N ASP A 33 -13.15 8.91 -7.44
CA ASP A 33 -13.26 8.59 -8.87
C ASP A 33 -12.37 7.40 -9.27
N GLY A 34 -11.10 7.38 -8.84
CA GLY A 34 -10.19 6.27 -9.13
C GLY A 34 -10.60 4.95 -8.49
N VAL A 35 -11.11 5.00 -7.25
CA VAL A 35 -11.65 3.81 -6.58
C VAL A 35 -12.91 3.32 -7.28
N ALA A 36 -13.83 4.20 -7.68
CA ALA A 36 -15.03 3.83 -8.44
C ALA A 36 -14.68 3.12 -9.74
N ALA A 37 -13.68 3.60 -10.49
CA ALA A 37 -13.18 2.95 -11.69
C ALA A 37 -12.53 1.57 -11.41
N THR A 38 -12.12 1.31 -10.17
CA THR A 38 -11.41 0.09 -9.77
C THR A 38 -12.34 -0.95 -9.11
N MET A 39 -13.60 -0.58 -8.81
CA MET A 39 -14.58 -1.44 -8.12
C MET A 39 -14.61 -2.90 -8.60
N PRO A 40 -14.61 -3.20 -9.91
CA PRO A 40 -14.65 -4.59 -10.37
C PRO A 40 -13.46 -5.43 -9.91
N ALA A 41 -12.32 -4.80 -9.61
CA ALA A 41 -11.12 -5.49 -9.13
C ALA A 41 -11.03 -5.57 -7.59
N LEU A 42 -11.96 -4.95 -6.86
CA LEU A 42 -11.99 -4.92 -5.39
C LEU A 42 -12.89 -6.00 -4.76
N ALA A 43 -13.30 -7.01 -5.53
CA ALA A 43 -14.18 -8.07 -5.07
C ALA A 43 -13.63 -8.86 -3.85
N TYR A 44 -12.32 -8.83 -3.66
CA TYR A 44 -11.63 -9.50 -2.54
C TYR A 44 -11.17 -8.55 -1.43
N VAL A 45 -11.56 -7.28 -1.50
CA VAL A 45 -11.10 -6.26 -0.54
C VAL A 45 -12.25 -5.85 0.35
N ALA A 46 -12.14 -6.10 1.67
CA ALA A 46 -13.23 -5.91 2.63
C ALA A 46 -13.84 -4.50 2.62
N TRP A 47 -13.02 -3.45 2.50
CA TRP A 47 -13.53 -2.08 2.36
C TRP A 47 -14.11 -1.80 0.95
N GLY A 48 -13.95 -2.75 0.01
CA GLY A 48 -14.45 -2.71 -1.35
C GLY A 48 -15.96 -2.62 -1.50
N LEU A 49 -16.75 -3.03 -0.52
CA LEU A 49 -18.23 -3.14 -0.61
C LEU A 49 -19.01 -1.96 -0.02
N ARG A 50 -18.34 -1.00 0.63
CA ARG A 50 -19.03 0.13 1.29
C ARG A 50 -19.37 1.24 0.29
N PRO A 51 -20.47 1.99 0.46
CA PRO A 51 -20.76 3.18 -0.32
C PRO A 51 -19.58 4.15 -0.27
N ARG A 52 -19.23 4.73 -1.42
CA ARG A 52 -18.02 5.55 -1.58
C ARG A 52 -18.38 6.90 -2.16
N ASP A 53 -19.20 7.61 -1.40
CA ASP A 53 -19.49 9.00 -1.67
C ASP A 53 -18.28 9.90 -1.35
N MET A 54 -18.40 11.16 -1.68
CA MET A 54 -17.38 12.17 -1.42
C MET A 54 -17.06 12.34 0.06
N ASP A 55 -18.06 12.15 0.94
CA ASP A 55 -17.86 12.28 2.39
C ASP A 55 -17.05 11.11 2.94
N TRP A 56 -17.29 9.90 2.42
CA TRP A 56 -16.44 8.74 2.73
C TRP A 56 -15.00 9.00 2.29
N ALA A 57 -14.78 9.45 1.06
CA ALA A 57 -13.44 9.69 0.51
C ALA A 57 -12.69 10.77 1.29
N ARG A 58 -13.39 11.85 1.70
CA ARG A 58 -12.80 12.91 2.53
C ARG A 58 -12.38 12.38 3.89
N ARG A 59 -13.29 11.70 4.61
CA ARG A 59 -12.97 11.09 5.91
C ARG A 59 -11.83 10.08 5.82
N PHE A 60 -11.75 9.34 4.73
CA PHE A 60 -10.67 8.38 4.51
C PHE A 60 -9.31 9.10 4.37
N CYS A 61 -9.25 10.15 3.55
CA CYS A 61 -8.04 10.96 3.40
C CYS A 61 -7.63 11.65 4.72
N GLU A 62 -8.59 12.14 5.49
CA GLU A 62 -8.35 12.77 6.80
C GLU A 62 -7.84 11.75 7.83
N SER A 63 -8.40 10.54 7.83
CA SER A 63 -7.95 9.43 8.68
C SER A 63 -6.52 9.01 8.36
N ASP A 64 -6.18 8.89 7.08
CA ASP A 64 -4.81 8.60 6.65
C ASP A 64 -3.84 9.70 7.08
N ALA A 65 -4.22 10.97 6.89
CA ALA A 65 -3.42 12.11 7.31
C ALA A 65 -3.17 12.12 8.83
N ALA A 66 -4.20 11.81 9.62
CA ALA A 66 -4.11 11.71 11.08
C ALA A 66 -3.20 10.55 11.51
N CYS A 67 -3.33 9.37 10.90
CA CYS A 67 -2.46 8.21 11.14
C CYS A 67 -0.99 8.57 10.88
N VAL A 68 -0.72 9.21 9.74
CA VAL A 68 0.64 9.66 9.39
C VAL A 68 1.17 10.72 10.37
N ALA A 69 0.33 11.66 10.82
CA ALA A 69 0.73 12.68 11.79
C ALA A 69 1.03 12.09 13.17
N ALA A 70 0.30 11.05 13.57
CA ALA A 70 0.51 10.33 14.83
C ALA A 70 1.77 9.44 14.81
N GLY A 71 2.32 9.13 13.64
CA GLY A 71 3.41 8.15 13.46
C GLY A 71 2.95 6.70 13.65
N ASP A 72 1.68 6.43 13.34
CA ASP A 72 1.08 5.09 13.42
C ASP A 72 1.14 4.36 12.07
N GLY A 73 1.51 5.06 11.00
CA GLY A 73 1.64 4.52 9.67
C GLY A 73 2.15 5.54 8.67
N LEU A 74 2.26 5.10 7.43
CA LEU A 74 2.51 5.97 6.27
C LEU A 74 1.35 5.83 5.29
N ALA A 75 1.00 6.91 4.60
CA ALA A 75 0.04 6.87 3.50
C ALA A 75 0.40 7.90 2.45
N PHE A 76 0.21 7.51 1.18
CA PHE A 76 0.50 8.36 0.02
C PHE A 76 -0.57 8.20 -1.05
N HIS A 77 -0.98 9.31 -1.64
CA HIS A 77 -1.64 9.34 -2.93
C HIS A 77 -0.60 9.66 -4.01
N ALA A 78 -0.56 8.81 -5.03
CA ALA A 78 0.32 8.98 -6.19
C ALA A 78 -0.43 9.69 -7.32
N PHE A 79 0.19 10.74 -7.86
CA PHE A 79 -0.31 11.50 -9.01
C PHE A 79 0.73 11.51 -10.11
N GLU A 80 0.29 11.37 -11.35
CA GLU A 80 1.18 11.51 -12.52
C GLU A 80 1.63 12.96 -12.66
N THR A 81 2.93 13.18 -12.79
CA THR A 81 3.52 14.54 -12.85
C THR A 81 3.06 15.29 -14.11
N ALA A 82 2.92 14.60 -15.24
CA ALA A 82 2.60 15.22 -16.52
C ALA A 82 1.14 15.69 -16.66
N GLY A 83 0.19 15.04 -15.98
CA GLY A 83 -1.24 15.33 -16.15
C GLY A 83 -2.02 15.47 -14.84
N GLY A 84 -1.38 15.28 -13.70
CA GLY A 84 -2.03 15.36 -12.39
C GLY A 84 -3.05 14.27 -12.12
N CYS A 85 -3.16 13.24 -12.99
CA CYS A 85 -4.08 12.13 -12.80
C CYS A 85 -3.71 11.32 -11.57
N TRP A 86 -4.72 10.96 -10.76
CA TRP A 86 -4.53 10.04 -9.64
C TRP A 86 -4.19 8.65 -10.18
N VAL A 87 -3.16 8.04 -9.61
CA VAL A 87 -2.65 6.72 -10.01
C VAL A 87 -3.03 5.66 -8.99
N GLY A 88 -3.02 6.02 -7.71
CA GLY A 88 -3.33 5.09 -6.65
C GLY A 88 -3.02 5.63 -5.26
N ARG A 89 -3.39 4.81 -4.26
CA ARG A 89 -3.05 4.99 -2.85
C ARG A 89 -2.15 3.87 -2.40
N ILE A 90 -1.14 4.20 -1.61
CA ILE A 90 -0.25 3.24 -0.95
C ILE A 90 -0.21 3.60 0.53
N ASP A 91 -0.31 2.63 1.41
CA ASP A 91 -0.13 2.81 2.85
C ASP A 91 0.78 1.75 3.45
N VAL A 92 1.34 2.06 4.63
CA VAL A 92 2.08 1.13 5.47
C VAL A 92 1.47 1.18 6.85
N HIS A 93 1.00 0.05 7.32
CA HIS A 93 0.26 -0.13 8.57
C HIS A 93 0.73 -1.38 9.32
N THR A 94 0.04 -1.76 10.40
CA THR A 94 0.37 -2.95 11.21
C THR A 94 1.85 -2.98 11.59
N ILE A 95 2.36 -1.83 12.06
CA ILE A 95 3.78 -1.64 12.30
C ILE A 95 4.18 -2.26 13.63
N ASP A 96 5.18 -3.14 13.58
CA ASP A 96 5.89 -3.67 14.72
C ASP A 96 7.26 -2.97 14.80
N PHE A 97 7.39 -2.05 15.75
CA PHE A 97 8.60 -1.25 15.91
C PHE A 97 9.80 -2.06 16.43
N ASP A 98 9.54 -3.09 17.22
CA ASP A 98 10.60 -3.93 17.78
C ASP A 98 11.18 -4.85 16.70
N ALA A 99 10.33 -5.45 15.89
CA ALA A 99 10.76 -6.27 14.75
C ALA A 99 11.10 -5.44 13.50
N ALA A 100 10.92 -4.11 13.53
CA ALA A 100 11.14 -3.21 12.42
C ALA A 100 10.44 -3.66 11.13
N ARG A 101 9.17 -4.09 11.23
CA ARG A 101 8.35 -4.57 10.10
C ARG A 101 7.02 -3.83 9.99
N GLY A 102 6.44 -3.86 8.80
CA GLY A 102 5.12 -3.32 8.55
C GLY A 102 4.48 -3.95 7.31
N GLU A 103 3.17 -3.81 7.20
CA GLU A 103 2.41 -4.30 6.06
C GLU A 103 2.13 -3.16 5.07
N ILE A 104 2.36 -3.40 3.78
CA ILE A 104 2.06 -2.44 2.72
C ILE A 104 0.75 -2.80 2.03
N GLY A 105 -0.19 -1.85 2.06
CA GLY A 105 -1.43 -1.90 1.30
C GLY A 105 -1.38 -0.99 0.08
N TYR A 106 -2.11 -1.34 -0.98
CA TYR A 106 -2.20 -0.49 -2.16
C TYR A 106 -3.46 -0.72 -2.97
N VAL A 107 -3.97 0.35 -3.56
CA VAL A 107 -5.03 0.32 -4.57
C VAL A 107 -4.70 1.29 -5.69
N GLY A 108 -4.80 0.84 -6.93
CA GLY A 108 -4.52 1.66 -8.11
C GLY A 108 -5.75 1.87 -8.98
N ASP A 109 -5.78 2.98 -9.71
CA ASP A 109 -6.79 3.24 -10.73
C ASP A 109 -6.61 2.27 -11.91
N LEU A 110 -7.63 1.46 -12.21
CA LEU A 110 -7.59 0.52 -13.32
C LEU A 110 -7.35 1.15 -14.68
N ARG A 111 -7.77 2.40 -14.87
CA ARG A 111 -7.54 3.16 -16.10
C ARG A 111 -6.06 3.43 -16.36
N GLN A 112 -5.24 3.38 -15.30
CA GLN A 112 -3.78 3.54 -15.36
C GLN A 112 -3.02 2.20 -15.42
N ALA A 113 -3.75 1.07 -15.51
CA ALA A 113 -3.14 -0.25 -15.51
C ALA A 113 -2.23 -0.47 -16.74
N GLY A 114 -1.23 -1.34 -16.61
CA GLY A 114 -0.28 -1.67 -17.67
C GLY A 114 0.82 -0.64 -17.92
N ARG A 115 0.71 0.58 -17.37
CA ARG A 115 1.70 1.66 -17.55
C ARG A 115 2.90 1.59 -16.59
N GLY A 116 2.86 0.68 -15.63
CA GLY A 116 3.90 0.50 -14.60
C GLY A 116 3.94 1.62 -13.54
N LEU A 117 2.94 2.52 -13.50
CA LEU A 117 2.92 3.66 -12.57
C LEU A 117 2.75 3.21 -11.12
N MET A 118 1.80 2.30 -10.84
CA MET A 118 1.62 1.74 -9.49
C MET A 118 2.88 1.00 -9.01
N ARG A 119 3.57 0.27 -9.90
CA ARG A 119 4.83 -0.38 -9.56
C ARG A 119 5.89 0.64 -9.13
N GLU A 120 6.02 1.73 -9.87
CA GLU A 120 6.94 2.84 -9.57
C GLU A 120 6.60 3.48 -8.20
N ALA A 121 5.30 3.70 -7.92
CA ALA A 121 4.83 4.26 -6.67
C ALA A 121 5.13 3.35 -5.47
N VAL A 122 4.78 2.06 -5.56
CA VAL A 122 4.99 1.10 -4.46
C VAL A 122 6.48 0.92 -4.16
N LEU A 123 7.33 0.83 -5.20
CA LEU A 123 8.79 0.74 -5.01
C LEU A 123 9.37 1.98 -4.31
N ALA A 124 8.89 3.19 -4.62
CA ALA A 124 9.34 4.40 -3.95
C ALA A 124 8.96 4.42 -2.46
N VAL A 125 7.78 3.88 -2.10
CA VAL A 125 7.37 3.76 -0.70
C VAL A 125 8.18 2.68 0.02
N ILE A 126 8.43 1.52 -0.59
CA ILE A 126 9.30 0.47 -0.01
C ILE A 126 10.70 1.02 0.25
N GLU A 127 11.26 1.75 -0.71
CA GLU A 127 12.58 2.40 -0.55
C GLU A 127 12.57 3.41 0.60
N LEU A 128 11.52 4.22 0.74
CA LEU A 128 11.36 5.10 1.91
C LEU A 128 11.35 4.30 3.21
N CYS A 129 10.57 3.21 3.28
CA CYS A 129 10.50 2.37 4.47
C CYS A 129 11.89 1.85 4.88
N PHE A 130 12.65 1.34 3.94
CA PHE A 130 14.01 0.87 4.23
C PHE A 130 14.93 2.00 4.70
N ARG A 131 14.86 3.19 4.09
CA ARG A 131 15.64 4.35 4.54
C ARG A 131 15.33 4.83 5.96
N ILE A 132 14.10 4.63 6.44
CA ILE A 132 13.70 5.02 7.80
C ILE A 132 13.82 3.88 8.82
N GLY A 133 14.36 2.73 8.40
CA GLY A 133 14.76 1.66 9.30
C GLY A 133 13.84 0.45 9.36
N PHE A 134 12.91 0.28 8.41
CA PHE A 134 12.24 -1.01 8.28
C PHE A 134 13.22 -2.08 7.78
N GLU A 135 13.19 -3.25 8.40
CA GLU A 135 13.95 -4.44 7.97
C GLU A 135 13.12 -5.36 7.08
N ARG A 136 11.77 -5.24 7.17
CA ARG A 136 10.85 -6.11 6.47
C ARG A 136 9.56 -5.37 6.12
N ILE A 137 9.12 -5.52 4.87
CA ILE A 137 7.81 -5.07 4.41
C ILE A 137 7.03 -6.29 3.94
N GLU A 138 5.84 -6.46 4.49
CA GLU A 138 4.91 -7.55 4.19
C GLU A 138 3.75 -7.03 3.33
N ALA A 139 3.08 -7.95 2.63
CA ALA A 139 1.79 -7.71 2.00
C ALA A 139 0.95 -8.97 2.09
N MET A 140 -0.33 -8.83 2.42
CA MET A 140 -1.27 -9.93 2.42
C MET A 140 -2.38 -9.72 1.38
N SER A 141 -2.83 -10.80 0.79
CA SER A 141 -3.95 -10.77 -0.15
C SER A 141 -4.70 -12.10 -0.15
N ASP A 142 -6.02 -12.04 -0.36
CA ASP A 142 -6.82 -13.23 -0.63
C ASP A 142 -6.15 -14.06 -1.74
N ALA A 143 -5.94 -15.35 -1.49
CA ALA A 143 -5.24 -16.26 -2.41
C ALA A 143 -5.94 -16.42 -3.77
N ARG A 144 -7.24 -16.05 -3.85
CA ARG A 144 -8.01 -16.02 -5.09
C ARG A 144 -7.74 -14.77 -5.93
N ASN A 145 -7.21 -13.70 -5.33
CA ASN A 145 -6.91 -12.42 -6.01
C ASN A 145 -5.62 -12.51 -6.83
N LYS A 146 -5.67 -13.26 -7.95
CA LYS A 146 -4.50 -13.50 -8.82
C LYS A 146 -3.81 -12.21 -9.28
N ARG A 147 -4.58 -11.13 -9.47
CA ARG A 147 -4.03 -9.83 -9.86
C ARG A 147 -3.13 -9.25 -8.78
N ALA A 148 -3.58 -9.26 -7.51
CA ALA A 148 -2.78 -8.78 -6.39
C ALA A 148 -1.53 -9.62 -6.18
N LEU A 149 -1.65 -10.96 -6.27
CA LEU A 149 -0.49 -11.87 -6.13
C LEU A 149 0.56 -11.61 -7.21
N HIS A 150 0.15 -11.48 -8.48
CA HIS A 150 1.06 -11.12 -9.56
C HIS A 150 1.72 -9.76 -9.36
N PHE A 151 0.96 -8.77 -8.87
CA PHE A 151 1.50 -7.45 -8.62
C PHE A 151 2.52 -7.46 -7.46
N ALA A 152 2.23 -8.16 -6.36
CA ALA A 152 3.17 -8.32 -5.24
C ALA A 152 4.51 -8.91 -5.74
N ALA A 153 4.47 -9.97 -6.55
CA ALA A 153 5.67 -10.53 -7.16
C ALA A 153 6.38 -9.53 -8.10
N ALA A 154 5.63 -8.76 -8.89
CA ALA A 154 6.19 -7.78 -9.83
C ALA A 154 6.90 -6.60 -9.16
N VAL A 155 6.55 -6.25 -7.91
CA VAL A 155 7.25 -5.24 -7.10
C VAL A 155 8.39 -5.84 -6.26
N GLY A 156 8.67 -7.14 -6.39
CA GLY A 156 9.81 -7.81 -5.77
C GLY A 156 9.52 -8.48 -4.44
N LEU A 157 8.26 -8.52 -3.98
CA LEU A 157 7.91 -9.32 -2.81
C LEU A 157 7.90 -10.80 -3.18
N ARG A 158 8.38 -11.64 -2.26
CA ARG A 158 8.40 -13.11 -2.41
C ARG A 158 7.28 -13.70 -1.56
N GLN A 159 6.54 -14.66 -2.12
CA GLN A 159 5.56 -15.39 -1.33
C GLN A 159 6.28 -16.30 -0.33
N GLU A 160 5.90 -16.18 0.94
CA GLU A 160 6.49 -16.97 2.04
C GLU A 160 5.50 -17.96 2.64
N GLY A 161 4.19 -17.75 2.44
CA GLY A 161 3.21 -18.65 3.01
C GLY A 161 1.80 -18.51 2.45
N LEU A 162 0.96 -19.44 2.88
CA LEU A 162 -0.49 -19.44 2.72
C LEU A 162 -1.10 -19.67 4.10
N LEU A 163 -1.83 -18.68 4.59
CA LEU A 163 -2.50 -18.71 5.89
C LEU A 163 -3.94 -19.19 5.67
N LEU A 164 -4.23 -20.42 6.09
CA LEU A 164 -5.54 -21.03 5.83
C LEU A 164 -6.62 -20.41 6.73
N ARG A 165 -7.76 -20.04 6.14
CA ARG A 165 -8.94 -19.47 6.83
C ARG A 165 -8.57 -18.29 7.73
N HIS A 166 -7.64 -17.46 7.30
CA HIS A 166 -7.02 -16.42 8.12
C HIS A 166 -7.93 -15.22 8.31
N GLU A 167 -8.67 -14.84 7.29
CA GLU A 167 -9.57 -13.70 7.30
C GLU A 167 -10.98 -14.06 6.81
N ARG A 168 -11.86 -13.08 6.82
CA ARG A 168 -13.15 -13.16 6.17
C ARG A 168 -13.17 -12.28 4.94
N ASP A 169 -13.65 -12.83 3.85
CA ASP A 169 -13.84 -12.06 2.63
C ASP A 169 -15.02 -11.06 2.77
N PRO A 170 -15.24 -10.19 1.78
CA PRO A 170 -16.33 -9.23 1.80
C PRO A 170 -17.74 -9.83 1.96
N GLN A 171 -17.92 -11.12 1.69
CA GLN A 171 -19.18 -11.85 1.87
C GLN A 171 -19.30 -12.49 3.26
N GLY A 172 -18.24 -12.38 4.07
CA GLY A 172 -18.18 -12.95 5.43
C GLY A 172 -17.70 -14.40 5.48
N GLU A 173 -17.34 -15.00 4.34
CA GLU A 173 -16.80 -16.34 4.27
C GLU A 173 -15.30 -16.37 4.63
N PHE A 174 -14.84 -17.45 5.27
CA PHE A 174 -13.42 -17.60 5.54
C PHE A 174 -12.62 -17.74 4.25
N CYS A 175 -11.54 -16.97 4.15
CA CYS A 175 -10.63 -17.02 3.02
C CYS A 175 -9.18 -17.29 3.46
N ASP A 176 -8.42 -17.87 2.54
CA ASP A 176 -7.00 -18.08 2.72
C ASP A 176 -6.23 -16.85 2.24
N MET A 177 -5.22 -16.44 3.02
CA MET A 177 -4.41 -15.28 2.72
C MET A 177 -3.00 -15.69 2.30
N ALA A 178 -2.56 -15.23 1.13
CA ALA A 178 -1.19 -15.37 0.70
C ALA A 178 -0.33 -14.27 1.34
N LEU A 179 0.71 -14.67 2.06
CA LEU A 179 1.68 -13.78 2.68
C LEU A 179 2.88 -13.59 1.75
N PHE A 180 3.20 -12.35 1.49
CA PHE A 180 4.37 -11.94 0.73
C PHE A 180 5.26 -11.03 1.59
N ALA A 181 6.58 -11.03 1.31
CA ALA A 181 7.49 -10.11 1.97
C ALA A 181 8.68 -9.72 1.09
N ILE A 182 9.26 -8.56 1.41
CA ILE A 182 10.56 -8.10 0.92
C ILE A 182 11.40 -7.65 2.11
N LEU A 183 12.65 -8.09 2.14
CA LEU A 183 13.61 -7.75 3.20
C LEU A 183 14.50 -6.59 2.77
N HIS A 184 14.95 -5.81 3.75
CA HIS A 184 15.98 -4.81 3.53
C HIS A 184 17.20 -5.44 2.82
N PRO A 185 17.80 -4.80 1.81
CA PRO A 185 18.91 -5.39 1.05
C PRO A 185 20.08 -5.88 1.89
N HIS A 186 20.38 -5.23 3.02
CA HIS A 186 21.42 -5.69 3.94
C HIS A 186 21.09 -7.02 4.63
N ALA A 187 19.83 -7.28 4.94
CA ALA A 187 19.39 -8.55 5.55
C ALA A 187 19.50 -9.73 4.57
N GLN A 188 19.40 -9.49 3.27
CA GLN A 188 19.56 -10.55 2.25
C GLN A 188 20.99 -11.08 2.13
N ALA A 189 22.00 -10.27 2.45
CA ALA A 189 23.40 -10.67 2.38
C ALA A 189 23.79 -11.69 3.47
N THR A 190 23.03 -11.75 4.57
CA THR A 190 23.34 -12.62 5.71
C THR A 190 22.76 -14.03 5.58
N VAL A 191 21.71 -14.22 4.81
CA VAL A 191 21.03 -15.52 4.64
C VAL A 191 21.72 -16.43 3.59
N GLY A 192 22.57 -15.85 2.74
CA GLY A 192 23.30 -16.58 1.69
C GLY A 192 24.64 -17.20 2.13
N SER A 193 24.99 -17.11 3.42
CA SER A 193 26.33 -17.53 3.96
C SER A 193 26.26 -18.71 4.92
N GLN A 194 25.19 -19.52 4.88
CA GLN A 194 25.10 -20.78 5.68
C GLN A 194 24.95 -21.99 4.77
#